data_34c54ec97ee0b727b2b26cc057211c7a
#
_entry.id   34c54ec97ee0b727b2b26cc057211c7a
#
_cell.length_a   1.000
_cell.length_b   1.000
_cell.length_c   1.000
_cell.angle_alpha   90.00
_cell.angle_beta   90.00
_cell.angle_gamma   90.00
#
_symmetry.space_group_name_H-M   'P 1'
#
loop_
_entity.id
_entity.type
_entity.pdbx_description
1 polymer ?
#
loop_
_entity_poly.entity_id
_entity_poly.type
_entity_poly.pdbx_seq_one_letter_code
_entity_poly.pdbx_strand_id
1 'polypeptide(L)'
;MKLHKRPAFSRDADHESPRTGPRRIGEDDKPQKAPPEQRVSRSLLWWILAAALLLIVAIVSRHFDEFLRRTLETKINQRLHGYSVTLGGAHLSPFNFSLTLRDGVIRQQAHPDPPVAAIPRLTASVEWKELLRFHLVANAVFDRPSVHVNLPQLQEENKDEVDVEDRGWQDALQAIYPLKFNLIQVREGAIVYVDKDPKRPFEITHWNLSAENIRNVRSAQGVYPSPVRTEGVLFGTGRGVLEGHMDFLSKPYPGIHALYKLEKVPLERLGMISSRANLEIEGGILDSNGEFEYGPKHREAHIEDVTIHKLRLDYIHTAATAGAEKERAAQAAEVAQDDTPPMPVKIDRFRLNDSLVGVVNRNADDPYRLFVSNADLTVTNLSSGFKGGPAVAKLTGKFMGSGTARGSATFREDNNGPDFDMAIAIEGASLPSMNDLLRSYGKLDVVKGTFSVYSEISIQNRQIKGYVKPLIKDVDVYDSKQDKKKPVLKKIYEKIAGGLSHILENQPRDEVATVVDLSGTLDDPNSSIWEVVVRLVSNAFVKAILPGFDHEVEKAQKD
;
A
#
# COMPACT_ATOMS: atom_id res chain seq x y z
N MET A 1 51.64 -24.79 16.91
CA MET A 1 53.15 -24.86 16.84
C MET A 1 53.68 -24.40 18.15
N LYS A 2 54.24 -25.32 18.91
CA LYS A 2 55.31 -25.31 19.89
C LYS A 2 55.20 -24.22 21.03
N LEU A 3 54.94 -24.62 22.26
CA LEU A 3 55.71 -25.43 23.23
C LEU A 3 56.65 -24.61 24.09
N HIS A 4 56.40 -24.77 25.35
CA HIS A 4 57.35 -25.13 26.43
C HIS A 4 57.93 -23.97 27.25
N LYS A 5 58.20 -24.01 28.53
CA LYS A 5 58.29 -25.08 29.55
C LYS A 5 58.42 -24.43 30.94
N ARG A 6 57.92 -25.08 31.95
CA ARG A 6 58.41 -25.03 33.32
C ARG A 6 59.79 -25.72 33.36
N PRO A 7 60.59 -25.73 34.42
CA PRO A 7 60.35 -26.13 35.82
C PRO A 7 61.19 -25.32 36.89
N ALA A 8 60.99 -25.37 38.16
CA ALA A 8 61.03 -26.36 39.27
C ALA A 8 62.36 -26.45 39.99
N PHE A 9 62.24 -26.64 41.34
CA PHE A 9 63.18 -27.24 42.31
C PHE A 9 64.29 -26.35 42.86
N SER A 10 64.79 -26.48 44.14
CA SER A 10 64.54 -27.38 45.26
C SER A 10 65.32 -26.86 46.46
N ARG A 11 64.91 -27.19 47.69
CA ARG A 11 65.68 -27.81 48.80
C ARG A 11 67.01 -27.18 49.19
N ASP A 12 67.44 -27.19 50.39
CA ASP A 12 67.38 -28.03 51.62
C ASP A 12 67.93 -27.23 52.82
N ALA A 13 67.38 -27.37 53.97
CA ALA A 13 67.83 -28.16 55.13
C ALA A 13 69.17 -27.66 55.80
N ASP A 14 69.30 -27.45 57.05
CA ASP A 14 69.45 -28.33 58.19
C ASP A 14 69.93 -27.59 59.43
N HIS A 15 69.54 -28.12 60.59
CA HIS A 15 70.29 -28.28 61.90
C HIS A 15 70.64 -27.03 62.73
N GLU A 16 70.56 -26.99 64.02
CA GLU A 16 70.51 -27.91 65.14
C GLU A 16 70.16 -27.14 66.42
N SER A 17 69.54 -27.84 67.32
CA SER A 17 69.34 -27.51 68.76
C SER A 17 70.66 -27.66 69.54
N PRO A 18 70.71 -27.63 70.89
CA PRO A 18 69.96 -26.94 71.97
C PRO A 18 70.85 -26.33 73.03
N ARG A 19 70.33 -25.69 74.09
CA ARG A 19 70.84 -25.80 75.51
C ARG A 19 69.96 -25.08 76.55
N THR A 20 69.55 -25.85 77.42
CA THR A 20 69.12 -25.84 78.82
C THR A 20 69.30 -24.60 79.71
N GLY A 21 68.13 -24.22 80.32
CA GLY A 21 67.82 -23.91 81.69
C GLY A 21 68.41 -22.67 82.41
N PRO A 22 67.90 -22.28 83.55
CA PRO A 22 66.86 -22.84 84.41
C PRO A 22 65.79 -21.82 84.92
N ARG A 23 64.80 -22.37 85.58
CA ARG A 23 63.71 -21.82 86.42
C ARG A 23 64.02 -20.56 87.20
N ARG A 24 63.06 -19.58 87.21
CA ARG A 24 62.65 -18.88 88.43
C ARG A 24 61.14 -18.58 88.40
N ILE A 25 60.55 -18.86 89.55
CA ILE A 25 59.16 -18.63 89.96
C ILE A 25 58.95 -17.12 90.16
N GLY A 26 57.83 -16.60 89.79
CA GLY A 26 57.39 -15.26 90.13
C GLY A 26 55.92 -15.07 89.64
N GLU A 27 55.06 -15.16 90.64
CA GLU A 27 53.67 -14.66 90.55
C GLU A 27 53.64 -13.28 89.93
N ASP A 28 52.68 -13.07 89.03
CA ASP A 28 51.90 -11.82 89.05
C ASP A 28 50.64 -11.92 88.16
N ASP A 29 49.61 -11.69 88.88
CA ASP A 29 48.26 -11.42 88.47
C ASP A 29 48.19 -10.38 87.30
N LYS A 30 47.71 -10.76 86.14
CA LYS A 30 47.39 -9.80 85.07
C LYS A 30 45.87 -9.72 84.83
N PRO A 31 45.28 -8.53 84.93
CA PRO A 31 43.85 -8.35 84.73
C PRO A 31 43.43 -8.71 83.28
N GLN A 32 42.33 -9.44 83.17
CA GLN A 32 41.66 -9.76 81.92
C GLN A 32 41.44 -8.47 81.10
N LYS A 33 42.04 -8.38 79.92
CA LYS A 33 41.72 -7.36 78.94
C LYS A 33 40.31 -7.58 78.48
N ALA A 34 39.45 -6.56 78.67
CA ALA A 34 38.12 -6.45 78.04
C ALA A 34 38.22 -6.62 76.54
N PRO A 35 37.21 -7.26 75.90
CA PRO A 35 37.17 -7.43 74.44
C PRO A 35 37.27 -6.06 73.78
N PRO A 36 38.01 -5.94 72.65
CA PRO A 36 38.13 -4.65 71.96
C PRO A 36 36.73 -4.17 71.49
N GLU A 37 36.32 -3.04 72.00
CA GLU A 37 35.21 -2.31 71.43
C GLU A 37 35.46 -2.18 69.89
N GLN A 38 34.62 -2.82 69.11
CA GLN A 38 34.63 -2.65 67.67
C GLN A 38 34.25 -1.19 67.34
N ARG A 39 35.26 -0.33 67.31
CA ARG A 39 35.06 1.03 66.72
C ARG A 39 34.73 0.86 65.24
N VAL A 40 33.43 0.91 64.91
CA VAL A 40 32.96 1.06 63.54
C VAL A 40 33.79 2.16 62.89
N SER A 41 34.60 1.82 61.92
CA SER A 41 35.49 2.79 61.28
C SER A 41 34.65 3.96 60.76
N ARG A 42 35.11 5.19 61.01
CA ARG A 42 34.39 6.40 60.48
C ARG A 42 34.08 6.33 59.00
N SER A 43 34.89 5.64 58.20
CA SER A 43 34.68 5.37 56.80
C SER A 43 33.46 4.48 56.55
N LEU A 44 33.20 3.44 57.36
CA LEU A 44 32.03 2.57 57.24
C LEU A 44 30.71 3.36 57.50
N LEU A 45 30.73 4.27 58.47
CA LEU A 45 29.60 5.15 58.77
C LEU A 45 29.28 6.08 57.61
N TRP A 46 30.29 6.66 56.94
CA TRP A 46 30.11 7.47 55.73
C TRP A 46 29.56 6.65 54.57
N TRP A 47 29.98 5.42 54.38
CA TRP A 47 29.43 4.53 53.36
C TRP A 47 27.95 4.15 53.62
N ILE A 48 27.59 3.90 54.88
CA ILE A 48 26.22 3.62 55.29
C ILE A 48 25.34 4.86 55.06
N LEU A 49 25.79 6.05 55.42
CA LEU A 49 25.08 7.30 55.19
C LEU A 49 24.92 7.59 53.68
N ALA A 50 25.94 7.36 52.89
CA ALA A 50 25.87 7.51 51.44
C ALA A 50 24.89 6.51 50.81
N ALA A 51 24.88 5.25 51.26
CA ALA A 51 23.95 4.23 50.83
C ALA A 51 22.50 4.57 51.25
N ALA A 52 22.30 5.05 52.48
CA ALA A 52 20.98 5.51 52.94
C ALA A 52 20.48 6.73 52.17
N LEU A 53 21.35 7.69 51.86
CA LEU A 53 21.00 8.85 51.04
C LEU A 53 20.62 8.42 49.61
N LEU A 54 21.39 7.51 49.00
CA LEU A 54 21.07 6.95 47.69
C LEU A 54 19.73 6.21 47.70
N LEU A 55 19.43 5.45 48.73
CA LEU A 55 18.16 4.76 48.90
C LEU A 55 16.98 5.75 49.04
N ILE A 56 17.15 6.80 49.84
CA ILE A 56 16.15 7.87 50.00
C ILE A 56 15.91 8.57 48.64
N VAL A 57 16.97 8.92 47.93
CA VAL A 57 16.87 9.54 46.61
C VAL A 57 16.14 8.60 45.64
N ALA A 58 16.42 7.31 45.63
CA ALA A 58 15.76 6.32 44.80
C ALA A 58 14.24 6.19 45.12
N ILE A 59 13.88 6.18 46.41
CA ILE A 59 12.48 6.13 46.86
C ILE A 59 11.73 7.41 46.46
N VAL A 60 12.32 8.57 46.71
CA VAL A 60 11.72 9.87 46.36
C VAL A 60 11.56 9.98 44.84
N SER A 61 12.57 9.58 44.08
CA SER A 61 12.50 9.58 42.59
C SER A 61 11.34 8.69 42.08
N ARG A 62 11.18 7.49 42.65
CA ARG A 62 10.12 6.57 42.27
C ARG A 62 8.70 7.09 42.58
N HIS A 63 8.53 7.73 43.72
CA HIS A 63 7.25 8.38 44.08
C HIS A 63 6.95 9.58 43.18
N PHE A 64 7.99 10.34 42.82
CA PHE A 64 7.85 11.45 41.89
C PHE A 64 7.48 10.99 40.50
N ASP A 65 8.10 9.92 40.00
CA ASP A 65 7.79 9.35 38.68
C ASP A 65 6.33 8.87 38.60
N GLU A 66 5.80 8.23 39.64
CA GLU A 66 4.40 7.80 39.67
C GLU A 66 3.42 8.98 39.75
N PHE A 67 3.73 10.00 40.57
CA PHE A 67 2.96 11.24 40.61
C PHE A 67 2.94 11.92 39.23
N LEU A 68 4.09 12.02 38.58
CA LEU A 68 4.23 12.60 37.25
C LEU A 68 3.42 11.84 36.21
N ARG A 69 3.50 10.51 36.22
CA ARG A 69 2.73 9.62 35.34
C ARG A 69 1.23 9.89 35.44
N ARG A 70 0.68 9.86 36.66
CA ARG A 70 -0.75 10.08 36.90
C ARG A 70 -1.18 11.47 36.48
N THR A 71 -0.38 12.47 36.80
CA THR A 71 -0.68 13.87 36.45
C THR A 71 -0.73 14.08 34.94
N LEU A 72 0.25 13.51 34.20
CA LEU A 72 0.28 13.59 32.75
C LEU A 72 -0.89 12.83 32.11
N GLU A 73 -1.14 11.60 32.55
CA GLU A 73 -2.24 10.77 32.05
C GLU A 73 -3.58 11.47 32.23
N THR A 74 -3.83 12.05 33.41
CA THR A 74 -5.06 12.81 33.70
C THR A 74 -5.18 14.05 32.80
N LYS A 75 -4.11 14.83 32.67
CA LYS A 75 -4.12 16.05 31.85
C LYS A 75 -4.34 15.77 30.37
N ILE A 76 -3.73 14.69 29.84
CA ILE A 76 -3.92 14.27 28.46
C ILE A 76 -5.37 13.87 28.24
N ASN A 77 -5.90 12.98 29.08
CA ASN A 77 -7.25 12.46 28.96
C ASN A 77 -8.35 13.53 29.16
N GLN A 78 -8.08 14.58 29.88
CA GLN A 78 -9.01 15.72 30.02
C GLN A 78 -9.18 16.54 28.73
N ARG A 79 -8.24 16.45 27.81
CA ARG A 79 -8.24 17.22 26.55
C ARG A 79 -8.61 16.40 25.32
N LEU A 80 -8.56 15.09 25.43
CA LEU A 80 -8.91 14.18 24.35
C LEU A 80 -10.41 13.88 24.33
N HIS A 81 -11.04 13.99 23.17
CA HIS A 81 -12.43 13.62 22.96
C HIS A 81 -12.52 12.34 22.13
N GLY A 82 -13.22 11.34 22.65
CA GLY A 82 -13.39 10.03 22.02
C GLY A 82 -12.19 9.07 22.14
N TYR A 83 -11.12 9.50 22.81
CA TYR A 83 -9.91 8.71 23.02
C TYR A 83 -9.48 8.65 24.47
N SER A 84 -8.69 7.64 24.81
CA SER A 84 -8.06 7.51 26.12
C SER A 84 -6.59 7.12 25.95
N VAL A 85 -5.75 7.67 26.83
CA VAL A 85 -4.32 7.38 26.91
C VAL A 85 -4.01 6.76 28.26
N THR A 86 -3.28 5.67 28.26
CA THR A 86 -2.71 5.06 29.46
C THR A 86 -1.18 5.07 29.36
N LEU A 87 -0.50 5.33 30.46
CA LEU A 87 0.96 5.37 30.54
C LEU A 87 1.45 4.31 31.55
N GLY A 88 2.40 3.46 31.12
CA GLY A 88 3.06 2.51 32.02
C GLY A 88 4.09 3.16 32.94
N GLY A 89 4.68 4.29 32.53
CA GLY A 89 5.64 5.03 33.34
C GLY A 89 5.95 6.42 32.79
N ALA A 90 6.38 7.32 33.66
CA ALA A 90 6.94 8.62 33.30
C ALA A 90 8.18 8.88 34.14
N HIS A 91 9.26 9.32 33.54
CA HIS A 91 10.52 9.61 34.21
C HIS A 91 11.08 10.96 33.73
N LEU A 92 11.31 11.85 34.66
CA LEU A 92 11.95 13.14 34.41
C LEU A 92 13.43 13.06 34.77
N SER A 93 14.30 13.29 33.81
CA SER A 93 15.74 13.41 34.02
C SER A 93 16.12 14.89 34.10
N PRO A 94 16.41 15.43 35.30
CA PRO A 94 16.74 16.85 35.44
C PRO A 94 18.08 17.22 34.83
N PHE A 95 19.03 16.28 34.79
CA PHE A 95 20.38 16.53 34.22
C PHE A 95 20.35 16.68 32.69
N ASN A 96 19.47 15.95 32.01
CA ASN A 96 19.33 16.00 30.55
C ASN A 96 18.12 16.81 30.09
N PHE A 97 17.36 17.43 31.02
CA PHE A 97 16.09 18.09 30.74
C PHE A 97 15.20 17.27 29.82
N SER A 98 15.07 15.98 30.11
CA SER A 98 14.30 15.06 29.29
C SER A 98 13.21 14.37 30.10
N LEU A 99 12.04 14.25 29.48
CA LEU A 99 10.90 13.49 29.94
C LEU A 99 10.80 12.22 29.10
N THR A 100 10.85 11.06 29.74
CA THR A 100 10.66 9.77 29.10
C THR A 100 9.32 9.19 29.55
N LEU A 101 8.42 8.95 28.60
CA LEU A 101 7.18 8.20 28.80
C LEU A 101 7.40 6.76 28.31
N ARG A 102 6.87 5.79 29.05
CA ARG A 102 6.99 4.37 28.73
C ARG A 102 5.62 3.74 28.62
N ASP A 103 5.51 2.77 27.70
CA ASP A 103 4.34 1.94 27.50
C ASP A 103 3.05 2.77 27.38
N GLY A 104 3.11 3.84 26.56
CA GLY A 104 1.97 4.64 26.21
C GLY A 104 1.04 3.86 25.30
N VAL A 105 -0.24 3.79 25.61
CA VAL A 105 -1.26 3.14 24.78
C VAL A 105 -2.42 4.08 24.58
N ILE A 106 -2.80 4.26 23.33
CA ILE A 106 -3.91 5.10 22.90
C ILE A 106 -5.04 4.21 22.42
N ARG A 107 -6.24 4.39 22.97
CA ARG A 107 -7.44 3.64 22.58
C ARG A 107 -8.59 4.57 22.23
N GLN A 108 -9.35 4.21 21.23
CA GLN A 108 -10.64 4.83 20.96
C GLN A 108 -11.65 4.35 22.00
N GLN A 109 -12.48 5.25 22.54
CA GLN A 109 -13.43 4.88 23.61
C GLN A 109 -14.57 3.99 23.09
N ALA A 110 -15.04 4.24 21.86
CA ALA A 110 -16.11 3.46 21.23
C ALA A 110 -15.63 2.05 20.83
N HIS A 111 -14.39 1.93 20.33
CA HIS A 111 -13.78 0.67 19.90
C HIS A 111 -12.35 0.57 20.47
N PRO A 112 -12.18 0.12 21.73
CA PRO A 112 -10.90 0.15 22.42
C PRO A 112 -9.86 -0.85 21.89
N ASP A 113 -10.30 -1.91 21.23
CA ASP A 113 -9.42 -2.96 20.70
C ASP A 113 -9.58 -3.13 19.17
N PRO A 114 -8.47 -3.25 18.44
CA PRO A 114 -7.09 -3.06 18.87
C PRO A 114 -6.79 -1.59 19.23
N PRO A 115 -5.76 -1.32 20.06
CA PRO A 115 -5.37 0.05 20.40
C PRO A 115 -4.96 0.80 19.13
N VAL A 116 -5.36 2.07 19.03
CA VAL A 116 -5.04 2.94 17.87
C VAL A 116 -3.53 3.15 17.76
N ALA A 117 -2.85 3.29 18.91
CA ALA A 117 -1.39 3.34 18.93
C ALA A 117 -0.82 2.76 20.22
N ALA A 118 0.35 2.14 20.09
CA ALA A 118 1.19 1.75 21.21
C ALA A 118 2.58 2.38 21.05
N ILE A 119 3.06 3.02 22.10
CA ILE A 119 4.32 3.78 22.13
C ILE A 119 5.17 3.23 23.27
N PRO A 120 6.03 2.24 23.01
CA PRO A 120 6.87 1.64 24.07
C PRO A 120 7.75 2.66 24.77
N ARG A 121 8.27 3.64 24.01
CA ARG A 121 9.04 4.75 24.58
C ARG A 121 8.87 6.02 23.76
N LEU A 122 8.58 7.11 24.47
CA LEU A 122 8.65 8.47 23.96
C LEU A 122 9.62 9.27 24.82
N THR A 123 10.64 9.85 24.22
CA THR A 123 11.58 10.74 24.91
C THR A 123 11.43 12.15 24.35
N ALA A 124 11.03 13.07 25.21
CA ALA A 124 11.04 14.49 24.92
C ALA A 124 12.21 15.16 25.66
N SER A 125 13.08 15.85 24.92
CA SER A 125 14.26 16.53 25.48
C SER A 125 14.33 17.97 25.03
N VAL A 126 14.88 18.84 25.89
CA VAL A 126 15.11 20.26 25.57
C VAL A 126 16.52 20.45 25.03
N GLU A 127 16.66 21.27 23.99
CA GLU A 127 17.98 21.63 23.46
C GLU A 127 18.68 22.64 24.36
N TRP A 128 19.79 22.23 24.98
CA TRP A 128 20.59 23.07 25.88
C TRP A 128 21.09 24.38 25.24
N LYS A 129 21.48 24.32 23.99
CA LYS A 129 21.99 25.50 23.27
C LYS A 129 20.92 26.59 23.11
N GLU A 130 19.71 26.16 22.85
CA GLU A 130 18.56 27.08 22.69
C GLU A 130 18.03 27.55 24.05
N LEU A 131 18.09 26.68 25.08
CA LEU A 131 17.73 27.07 26.45
C LEU A 131 18.66 28.17 26.99
N LEU A 132 19.95 28.13 26.70
CA LEU A 132 20.89 29.19 27.06
C LEU A 132 20.60 30.53 26.34
N ARG A 133 19.84 30.49 25.26
CA ARG A 133 19.35 31.66 24.51
C ARG A 133 17.93 32.06 24.90
N PHE A 134 17.39 31.46 25.98
CA PHE A 134 16.01 31.64 26.43
C PHE A 134 14.95 31.14 25.43
N HIS A 135 15.33 30.25 24.51
CA HIS A 135 14.40 29.59 23.59
C HIS A 135 14.14 28.18 24.11
N LEU A 136 12.87 27.89 24.37
CA LEU A 136 12.44 26.56 24.82
C LEU A 136 12.09 25.73 23.58
N VAL A 137 13.03 24.90 23.15
CA VAL A 137 12.95 24.04 21.96
C VAL A 137 13.08 22.60 22.39
N ALA A 138 12.16 21.75 21.97
CA ALA A 138 12.14 20.34 22.31
C ALA A 138 12.33 19.43 21.09
N ASN A 139 12.94 18.28 21.33
CA ASN A 139 13.02 17.16 20.41
C ASN A 139 12.19 16.01 20.97
N ALA A 140 11.38 15.36 20.12
CA ALA A 140 10.59 14.20 20.48
C ALA A 140 11.06 12.98 19.68
N VAL A 141 11.40 11.92 20.36
CA VAL A 141 11.85 10.65 19.78
C VAL A 141 10.92 9.54 20.22
N PHE A 142 10.28 8.89 19.25
CA PHE A 142 9.41 7.73 19.43
C PHE A 142 10.18 6.48 19.05
N ASP A 143 10.45 5.60 20.00
CA ASP A 143 11.14 4.34 19.76
C ASP A 143 10.11 3.22 19.60
N ARG A 144 10.11 2.58 18.46
CA ARG A 144 9.26 1.45 18.06
C ARG A 144 7.76 1.66 18.29
N PRO A 145 7.20 2.82 17.91
CA PRO A 145 5.76 3.00 17.98
C PRO A 145 5.05 2.06 17.01
N SER A 146 3.88 1.56 17.37
CA SER A 146 2.97 0.90 16.45
C SER A 146 1.65 1.67 16.35
N VAL A 147 1.21 1.92 15.12
CA VAL A 147 -0.05 2.60 14.82
C VAL A 147 -0.96 1.61 14.12
N HIS A 148 -2.17 1.44 14.63
CA HIS A 148 -3.19 0.57 14.03
C HIS A 148 -4.32 1.44 13.50
N VAL A 149 -4.57 1.33 12.21
CA VAL A 149 -5.69 1.98 11.53
C VAL A 149 -6.70 0.90 11.17
N ASN A 150 -7.86 0.95 11.77
CA ASN A 150 -8.91 -0.05 11.57
C ASN A 150 -10.14 0.62 10.96
N LEU A 151 -10.68 0.03 9.88
CA LEU A 151 -11.83 0.59 9.18
C LEU A 151 -13.07 0.81 10.08
N PRO A 152 -13.47 -0.11 10.99
CA PRO A 152 -14.56 0.14 11.94
C PRO A 152 -14.33 1.37 12.83
N GLN A 153 -13.09 1.58 13.31
CA GLN A 153 -12.73 2.76 14.10
C GLN A 153 -12.84 4.05 13.29
N LEU A 154 -12.37 4.04 12.03
CA LEU A 154 -12.51 5.17 11.12
C LEU A 154 -13.97 5.48 10.77
N GLN A 155 -14.80 4.45 10.61
CA GLN A 155 -16.23 4.63 10.33
C GLN A 155 -16.98 5.26 11.53
N GLU A 156 -16.58 4.93 12.76
CA GLU A 156 -17.14 5.56 13.95
C GLU A 156 -16.72 7.02 14.04
N GLU A 157 -15.47 7.34 13.73
CA GLU A 157 -14.99 8.73 13.67
C GLU A 157 -15.75 9.58 12.65
N ASN A 158 -16.13 8.99 11.52
CA ASN A 158 -16.90 9.69 10.49
C ASN A 158 -18.38 9.88 10.83
N LYS A 159 -18.91 9.14 11.80
CA LYS A 159 -20.29 9.32 12.30
C LYS A 159 -20.41 10.48 13.26
N ASP A 160 -19.36 10.73 14.02
CA ASP A 160 -19.27 11.88 14.90
C ASP A 160 -18.96 13.11 14.02
N GLU A 161 -19.85 14.06 13.93
CA GLU A 161 -19.63 15.35 13.22
C GLU A 161 -18.54 16.23 13.88
N VAL A 162 -17.60 15.60 14.63
CA VAL A 162 -16.49 16.27 15.31
C VAL A 162 -15.30 16.33 14.35
N ASP A 163 -14.94 17.52 13.92
CA ASP A 163 -13.74 17.74 13.10
C ASP A 163 -12.48 17.21 13.79
N VAL A 164 -11.52 16.72 13.00
CA VAL A 164 -10.23 16.21 13.51
C VAL A 164 -9.51 17.23 14.39
N GLU A 165 -9.71 18.54 14.14
CA GLU A 165 -9.19 19.64 14.95
C GLU A 165 -9.82 19.68 16.35
N ASP A 166 -11.11 19.37 16.48
CA ASP A 166 -11.86 19.45 17.74
C ASP A 166 -11.66 18.20 18.63
N ARG A 167 -10.96 17.16 18.13
CA ARG A 167 -10.63 15.97 18.92
C ARG A 167 -9.55 16.20 19.97
N GLY A 168 -8.95 17.38 20.00
CA GLY A 168 -8.04 17.82 21.05
C GLY A 168 -6.64 17.22 20.98
N TRP A 169 -6.23 16.58 19.88
CA TRP A 169 -4.90 16.00 19.74
C TRP A 169 -3.78 17.02 19.84
N GLN A 170 -3.95 18.19 19.21
CA GLN A 170 -2.97 19.28 19.29
C GLN A 170 -2.88 19.83 20.71
N ASP A 171 -4.02 20.01 21.37
CA ASP A 171 -4.11 20.47 22.76
C ASP A 171 -3.57 19.44 23.74
N ALA A 172 -3.78 18.15 23.49
CA ALA A 172 -3.23 17.06 24.29
C ALA A 172 -1.69 17.00 24.17
N LEU A 173 -1.14 17.14 22.97
CA LEU A 173 0.31 17.24 22.75
C LEU A 173 0.91 18.48 23.42
N GLN A 174 0.26 19.64 23.33
CA GLN A 174 0.66 20.86 24.00
C GLN A 174 0.54 20.77 25.53
N ALA A 175 -0.39 19.95 26.05
CA ALA A 175 -0.53 19.72 27.50
C ALA A 175 0.61 18.87 28.07
N ILE A 176 1.16 17.96 27.28
CA ILE A 176 2.32 17.17 27.68
C ILE A 176 3.54 18.08 27.78
N TYR A 177 3.69 18.98 26.81
CA TYR A 177 4.83 19.87 26.75
C TYR A 177 4.47 21.16 25.97
N PRO A 178 4.35 22.33 26.60
CA PRO A 178 4.06 23.59 25.93
C PRO A 178 5.28 24.12 25.15
N LEU A 179 5.93 23.26 24.37
CA LEU A 179 7.19 23.56 23.71
C LEU A 179 7.05 23.52 22.20
N LYS A 180 7.84 24.35 21.54
CA LYS A 180 8.05 24.30 20.09
C LYS A 180 8.94 23.10 19.79
N PHE A 181 8.42 22.11 19.09
CA PHE A 181 9.24 20.98 18.64
C PHE A 181 10.13 21.42 17.48
N ASN A 182 11.43 21.14 17.60
CA ASN A 182 12.39 21.33 16.52
C ASN A 182 12.57 20.05 15.71
N LEU A 183 12.52 18.91 16.38
CA LEU A 183 12.70 17.60 15.78
C LEU A 183 11.62 16.64 16.30
N ILE A 184 10.94 15.97 15.38
CA ILE A 184 10.17 14.75 15.65
C ILE A 184 10.84 13.60 14.93
N GLN A 185 11.17 12.55 15.66
CA GLN A 185 11.82 11.36 15.11
C GLN A 185 11.05 10.11 15.52
N VAL A 186 10.79 9.24 14.55
CA VAL A 186 10.32 7.87 14.77
C VAL A 186 11.45 6.92 14.41
N ARG A 187 11.70 5.92 15.24
CA ARG A 187 12.70 4.88 15.04
C ARG A 187 12.04 3.51 15.09
N GLU A 188 12.26 2.71 14.06
CA GLU A 188 11.79 1.32 13.99
C GLU A 188 10.30 1.16 14.31
N GLY A 189 9.47 2.10 13.85
CA GLY A 189 8.02 2.06 14.02
C GLY A 189 7.35 1.03 13.12
N ALA A 190 6.06 0.82 13.34
CA ALA A 190 5.19 0.02 12.49
C ALA A 190 3.84 0.72 12.29
N ILE A 191 3.28 0.61 11.09
CA ILE A 191 1.92 1.05 10.76
C ILE A 191 1.18 -0.18 10.23
N VAL A 192 0.03 -0.48 10.81
CA VAL A 192 -0.83 -1.59 10.43
C VAL A 192 -2.21 -1.05 10.08
N TYR A 193 -2.60 -1.18 8.83
CA TYR A 193 -3.95 -0.85 8.38
C TYR A 193 -4.76 -2.12 8.16
N VAL A 194 -5.91 -2.20 8.79
CA VAL A 194 -6.85 -3.32 8.68
C VAL A 194 -8.15 -2.83 8.05
N ASP A 195 -8.47 -3.35 6.88
CA ASP A 195 -9.75 -3.11 6.22
C ASP A 195 -10.79 -4.17 6.67
N LYS A 196 -11.39 -4.87 5.71
CA LYS A 196 -12.42 -5.89 5.95
C LYS A 196 -11.85 -7.26 6.32
N ASP A 197 -10.61 -7.56 5.94
CA ASP A 197 -9.94 -8.83 6.22
C ASP A 197 -8.77 -8.65 7.20
N PRO A 198 -8.97 -8.96 8.49
CA PRO A 198 -7.90 -8.86 9.49
C PRO A 198 -6.71 -9.78 9.25
N LYS A 199 -6.86 -10.80 8.39
CA LYS A 199 -5.78 -11.76 8.09
C LYS A 199 -4.76 -11.23 7.08
N ARG A 200 -5.07 -10.13 6.41
CA ARG A 200 -4.23 -9.52 5.38
C ARG A 200 -4.08 -8.02 5.60
N PRO A 201 -3.47 -7.58 6.70
CA PRO A 201 -3.29 -6.17 6.96
C PRO A 201 -2.32 -5.54 5.95
N PHE A 202 -2.50 -4.26 5.70
CA PHE A 202 -1.48 -3.43 5.07
C PHE A 202 -0.45 -3.07 6.15
N GLU A 203 0.79 -3.45 5.93
CA GLU A 203 1.85 -3.29 6.93
C GLU A 203 3.02 -2.48 6.39
N ILE A 204 3.43 -1.48 7.16
CA ILE A 204 4.71 -0.80 7.04
C ILE A 204 5.51 -1.13 8.29
N THR A 205 6.66 -1.75 8.13
CA THR A 205 7.58 -2.08 9.23
C THR A 205 8.90 -1.33 9.08
N HIS A 206 9.73 -1.32 10.11
CA HIS A 206 10.98 -0.55 10.13
C HIS A 206 10.76 0.91 9.71
N TRP A 207 9.60 1.46 10.12
CA TRP A 207 9.25 2.82 9.79
C TRP A 207 10.13 3.81 10.56
N ASN A 208 10.89 4.59 9.82
CA ASN A 208 11.71 5.66 10.33
C ASN A 208 11.20 7.00 9.77
N LEU A 209 11.07 7.99 10.63
CA LEU A 209 10.66 9.34 10.28
C LEU A 209 11.58 10.35 10.95
N SER A 210 11.99 11.38 10.23
CA SER A 210 12.59 12.59 10.77
C SER A 210 11.88 13.80 10.18
N ALA A 211 11.38 14.66 11.05
CA ALA A 211 10.79 15.93 10.67
C ALA A 211 11.42 17.03 11.54
N GLU A 212 11.93 18.05 10.90
CA GLU A 212 12.69 19.12 11.56
C GLU A 212 11.97 20.45 11.42
N ASN A 213 12.38 21.43 12.26
CA ASN A 213 11.88 22.80 12.19
C ASN A 213 10.35 22.92 12.31
N ILE A 214 9.74 22.10 13.15
CA ILE A 214 8.29 22.10 13.40
C ILE A 214 7.97 23.29 14.30
N ARG A 215 7.62 24.42 13.69
CA ARG A 215 7.39 25.67 14.39
C ARG A 215 5.89 25.95 14.53
N ASN A 216 5.49 26.50 15.69
CA ASN A 216 4.16 27.10 15.88
C ASN A 216 4.07 28.48 15.17
N VAL A 217 4.59 28.60 13.96
CA VAL A 217 4.52 29.81 13.15
C VAL A 217 3.76 29.47 11.89
N ARG A 218 2.63 30.13 11.67
CA ARG A 218 1.88 30.01 10.42
C ARG A 218 2.76 30.48 9.27
N SER A 219 2.97 29.60 8.32
CA SER A 219 3.70 29.91 7.10
C SER A 219 2.83 30.68 6.11
N ALA A 220 3.46 31.43 5.22
CA ALA A 220 2.78 31.98 4.06
C ALA A 220 2.23 30.81 3.21
N GLN A 221 1.18 31.07 2.44
CA GLN A 221 0.57 30.05 1.58
C GLN A 221 1.61 29.47 0.60
N GLY A 222 1.63 28.14 0.47
CA GLY A 222 2.57 27.44 -0.42
C GLY A 222 3.99 27.31 0.10
N VAL A 223 4.24 27.67 1.38
CA VAL A 223 5.54 27.48 2.02
C VAL A 223 5.47 26.32 3.00
N TYR A 224 6.21 25.27 2.73
CA TYR A 224 6.37 24.10 3.59
C TYR A 224 7.68 24.21 4.39
N PRO A 225 7.65 24.71 5.64
CA PRO A 225 8.86 25.11 6.37
C PRO A 225 9.65 23.96 6.98
N SER A 226 9.04 22.79 7.11
CA SER A 226 9.58 21.68 7.88
C SER A 226 10.09 20.57 6.94
N PRO A 227 11.41 20.40 6.79
CA PRO A 227 11.92 19.25 6.05
C PRO A 227 11.50 17.96 6.72
N VAL A 228 11.06 17.00 5.92
CA VAL A 228 10.62 15.67 6.33
C VAL A 228 11.27 14.61 5.48
N ARG A 229 11.72 13.54 6.13
CA ARG A 229 12.17 12.32 5.49
C ARG A 229 11.56 11.13 6.21
N THR A 230 10.99 10.22 5.45
CA THR A 230 10.50 8.95 6.01
C THR A 230 10.85 7.80 5.10
N GLU A 231 11.13 6.64 5.71
CA GLU A 231 11.38 5.40 5.01
C GLU A 231 10.82 4.22 5.80
N GLY A 232 10.51 3.15 5.10
CA GLY A 232 9.99 1.93 5.71
C GLY A 232 9.94 0.76 4.75
N VAL A 233 9.67 -0.40 5.30
CA VAL A 233 9.46 -1.64 4.54
C VAL A 233 7.96 -1.88 4.38
N LEU A 234 7.51 -1.88 3.14
CA LEU A 234 6.12 -2.09 2.77
C LEU A 234 5.88 -3.59 2.50
N PHE A 235 4.86 -4.16 3.14
CA PHE A 235 4.45 -5.57 2.93
C PHE A 235 5.58 -6.61 3.09
N GLY A 236 6.55 -6.33 3.94
CA GLY A 236 7.65 -7.23 4.27
C GLY A 236 8.85 -7.21 3.32
N THR A 237 8.71 -6.77 2.07
CA THR A 237 9.79 -6.77 1.08
C THR A 237 9.97 -5.48 0.29
N GLY A 238 8.90 -4.70 0.12
CA GLY A 238 8.96 -3.42 -0.59
C GLY A 238 9.67 -2.36 0.23
N ARG A 239 10.38 -1.45 -0.40
CA ARG A 239 10.96 -0.28 0.24
C ARG A 239 10.25 0.99 -0.22
N GLY A 240 9.87 1.83 0.73
CA GLY A 240 9.36 3.17 0.46
C GLY A 240 10.25 4.23 1.09
N VAL A 241 10.52 5.28 0.35
CA VAL A 241 11.21 6.48 0.82
C VAL A 241 10.40 7.70 0.38
N LEU A 242 10.25 8.65 1.27
CA LEU A 242 9.63 9.94 0.99
C LEU A 242 10.50 11.04 1.58
N GLU A 243 10.81 12.04 0.76
CA GLU A 243 11.61 13.21 1.15
C GLU A 243 10.92 14.47 0.67
N GLY A 244 10.78 15.44 1.55
CA GLY A 244 10.13 16.69 1.17
C GLY A 244 10.01 17.68 2.32
N HIS A 245 8.97 18.48 2.26
CA HIS A 245 8.70 19.53 3.23
C HIS A 245 7.23 19.51 3.64
N MET A 246 6.95 19.82 4.90
CA MET A 246 5.58 19.87 5.45
C MET A 246 5.29 21.22 6.10
N ASP A 247 4.02 21.60 6.08
CA ASP A 247 3.44 22.58 6.99
C ASP A 247 2.49 21.84 7.95
N PHE A 248 2.99 21.56 9.16
CA PHE A 248 2.22 20.86 10.18
C PHE A 248 1.06 21.66 10.77
N LEU A 249 1.03 22.97 10.50
CA LEU A 249 0.08 23.90 11.08
C LEU A 249 -0.95 24.44 10.08
N SER A 250 -0.87 24.02 8.84
CA SER A 250 -1.89 24.39 7.86
C SER A 250 -3.23 23.75 8.22
N LYS A 251 -4.31 24.47 7.96
CA LYS A 251 -5.67 24.12 8.31
C LYS A 251 -6.51 23.91 7.06
N PRO A 252 -7.45 22.95 7.04
CA PRO A 252 -7.90 22.06 8.12
C PRO A 252 -7.00 20.84 8.38
N TYR A 253 -6.00 20.57 7.56
CA TYR A 253 -5.04 19.46 7.69
C TYR A 253 -3.65 19.90 7.25
N PRO A 254 -2.57 19.20 7.71
CA PRO A 254 -1.20 19.50 7.31
C PRO A 254 -1.00 19.42 5.80
N GLY A 255 -0.17 20.34 5.29
CA GLY A 255 0.25 20.33 3.89
C GLY A 255 1.62 19.64 3.73
N ILE A 256 1.83 18.98 2.59
CA ILE A 256 3.08 18.33 2.23
C ILE A 256 3.38 18.49 0.75
N HIS A 257 4.63 18.75 0.42
CA HIS A 257 5.20 18.62 -0.91
C HIS A 257 6.42 17.69 -0.82
N ALA A 258 6.38 16.58 -1.50
CA ALA A 258 7.40 15.54 -1.34
C ALA A 258 7.66 14.73 -2.61
N LEU A 259 8.90 14.30 -2.76
CA LEU A 259 9.35 13.27 -3.66
C LEU A 259 9.16 11.91 -2.98
N TYR A 260 8.72 10.91 -3.74
CA TYR A 260 8.64 9.55 -3.25
C TYR A 260 9.35 8.57 -4.16
N LYS A 261 9.81 7.47 -3.59
CA LYS A 261 10.37 6.33 -4.30
C LYS A 261 9.88 5.04 -3.65
N LEU A 262 9.27 4.19 -4.46
CA LEU A 262 8.83 2.84 -4.11
C LEU A 262 9.68 1.83 -4.87
N GLU A 263 10.22 0.83 -4.20
CA GLU A 263 11.05 -0.22 -4.78
C GLU A 263 10.54 -1.58 -4.33
N LYS A 264 10.34 -2.48 -5.28
CA LYS A 264 9.96 -3.89 -5.08
C LYS A 264 8.75 -4.11 -4.20
N VAL A 265 7.73 -3.26 -4.33
CA VAL A 265 6.50 -3.36 -3.52
C VAL A 265 5.61 -4.49 -4.05
N PRO A 266 5.28 -5.52 -3.25
CA PRO A 266 4.44 -6.63 -3.71
C PRO A 266 2.98 -6.21 -3.78
N LEU A 267 2.38 -6.30 -4.98
CA LEU A 267 1.01 -5.85 -5.25
C LEU A 267 -0.06 -6.82 -4.75
N GLU A 268 0.25 -8.10 -4.57
CA GLU A 268 -0.73 -9.10 -4.11
C GLU A 268 -1.36 -8.74 -2.76
N ARG A 269 -0.65 -7.96 -1.94
CA ARG A 269 -1.14 -7.46 -0.66
C ARG A 269 -2.21 -6.38 -0.81
N LEU A 270 -2.30 -5.74 -1.98
CA LEU A 270 -3.34 -4.76 -2.32
C LEU A 270 -4.66 -5.41 -2.76
N GLY A 271 -4.75 -6.74 -2.75
CA GLY A 271 -5.94 -7.50 -3.18
C GLY A 271 -7.24 -7.07 -2.51
N MET A 272 -7.18 -6.56 -1.28
CA MET A 272 -8.36 -6.04 -0.57
C MET A 272 -8.90 -4.73 -1.18
N ILE A 273 -8.02 -3.86 -1.65
CA ILE A 273 -8.41 -2.61 -2.31
C ILE A 273 -8.91 -2.91 -3.72
N SER A 274 -8.27 -3.85 -4.41
CA SER A 274 -8.61 -4.24 -5.77
C SER A 274 -9.96 -4.94 -5.87
N SER A 275 -10.36 -5.70 -4.86
CA SER A 275 -11.65 -6.39 -4.83
C SER A 275 -12.85 -5.42 -4.89
N ARG A 276 -12.68 -4.18 -4.42
CA ARG A 276 -13.69 -3.11 -4.55
C ARG A 276 -13.87 -2.66 -6.00
N ALA A 277 -12.86 -2.83 -6.83
CA ALA A 277 -12.89 -2.52 -8.25
C ALA A 277 -13.17 -3.74 -9.13
N ASN A 278 -13.61 -4.86 -8.57
CA ASN A 278 -13.77 -6.15 -9.25
C ASN A 278 -12.47 -6.68 -9.87
N LEU A 279 -11.33 -6.31 -9.30
CA LEU A 279 -10.02 -6.76 -9.74
C LEU A 279 -9.52 -7.86 -8.81
N GLU A 280 -9.06 -8.95 -9.39
CA GLU A 280 -8.32 -10.02 -8.70
C GLU A 280 -6.83 -9.88 -9.06
N ILE A 281 -6.01 -9.63 -8.05
CA ILE A 281 -4.57 -9.39 -8.20
C ILE A 281 -3.82 -10.57 -7.57
N GLU A 282 -2.97 -11.22 -8.37
CA GLU A 282 -2.02 -12.23 -7.90
C GLU A 282 -0.60 -11.81 -8.30
N GLY A 283 0.34 -11.90 -7.35
CA GLY A 283 1.73 -11.50 -7.57
C GLY A 283 1.86 -10.01 -7.89
N GLY A 284 2.80 -9.70 -8.77
CA GLY A 284 3.13 -8.34 -9.19
C GLY A 284 4.09 -7.63 -8.23
N ILE A 285 5.08 -6.99 -8.82
CA ILE A 285 6.08 -6.18 -8.11
C ILE A 285 6.06 -4.79 -8.73
N LEU A 286 5.85 -3.79 -7.88
CA LEU A 286 5.77 -2.38 -8.25
C LEU A 286 7.06 -1.64 -7.90
N ASP A 287 7.58 -0.91 -8.86
CA ASP A 287 8.55 0.17 -8.68
C ASP A 287 7.91 1.47 -9.19
N SER A 288 8.06 2.57 -8.43
CA SER A 288 7.51 3.87 -8.81
C SER A 288 8.29 5.01 -8.18
N ASN A 289 8.36 6.14 -8.86
CA ASN A 289 8.88 7.38 -8.32
C ASN A 289 8.11 8.58 -8.90
N GLY A 290 8.15 9.67 -8.16
CA GLY A 290 7.49 10.90 -8.54
C GLY A 290 7.46 11.90 -7.40
N GLU A 291 6.67 12.93 -7.58
CA GLU A 291 6.41 13.97 -6.58
C GLU A 291 4.91 14.18 -6.41
N PHE A 292 4.54 14.66 -5.25
CA PHE A 292 3.17 15.08 -5.00
C PHE A 292 3.12 16.26 -4.04
N GLU A 293 2.12 17.09 -4.25
CA GLU A 293 1.72 18.13 -3.33
C GLU A 293 0.30 17.82 -2.82
N TYR A 294 0.14 17.79 -1.52
CA TYR A 294 -1.14 17.58 -0.88
C TYR A 294 -1.33 18.58 0.25
N GLY A 295 -2.28 19.45 0.09
CA GLY A 295 -2.57 20.48 1.07
C GLY A 295 -3.99 21.02 0.93
N PRO A 296 -4.41 21.92 1.81
CA PRO A 296 -5.76 22.47 1.79
C PRO A 296 -6.15 23.18 0.50
N LYS A 297 -5.16 23.66 -0.27
CA LYS A 297 -5.40 24.48 -1.47
C LYS A 297 -4.79 23.91 -2.74
N HIS A 298 -3.77 23.08 -2.60
CA HIS A 298 -3.08 22.45 -3.72
C HIS A 298 -3.07 20.94 -3.53
N ARG A 299 -3.46 20.24 -4.57
CA ARG A 299 -3.47 18.77 -4.62
C ARG A 299 -3.08 18.36 -6.02
N GLU A 300 -1.91 17.82 -6.17
CA GLU A 300 -1.46 17.27 -7.44
C GLU A 300 -0.47 16.13 -7.23
N ALA A 301 -0.37 15.22 -8.18
CA ALA A 301 0.64 14.19 -8.21
C ALA A 301 1.24 14.10 -9.60
N HIS A 302 2.55 14.19 -9.67
CA HIS A 302 3.32 13.94 -10.88
C HIS A 302 4.19 12.71 -10.67
N ILE A 303 3.82 11.65 -11.36
CA ILE A 303 4.48 10.35 -11.29
C ILE A 303 5.36 10.22 -12.53
N GLU A 304 6.67 10.17 -12.34
CA GLU A 304 7.63 10.08 -13.44
C GLU A 304 7.63 8.69 -14.07
N ASP A 305 7.66 7.66 -13.24
CA ASP A 305 7.69 6.27 -13.69
C ASP A 305 6.89 5.35 -12.76
N VAL A 306 6.10 4.47 -13.38
CA VAL A 306 5.46 3.33 -12.74
C VAL A 306 5.84 2.09 -13.53
N THR A 307 6.52 1.15 -12.91
CA THR A 307 6.84 -0.13 -13.53
C THR A 307 6.31 -1.28 -12.67
N ILE A 308 5.53 -2.16 -13.30
CA ILE A 308 4.97 -3.35 -12.66
C ILE A 308 5.47 -4.58 -13.42
N HIS A 309 6.00 -5.55 -12.70
CA HIS A 309 6.50 -6.80 -13.24
C HIS A 309 5.67 -7.98 -12.76
N LYS A 310 5.42 -8.95 -13.65
CA LYS A 310 4.83 -10.26 -13.33
C LYS A 310 3.52 -10.18 -12.57
N LEU A 311 2.69 -9.22 -12.95
CA LEU A 311 1.34 -9.07 -12.41
C LEU A 311 0.39 -10.05 -13.11
N ARG A 312 -0.44 -10.72 -12.33
CA ARG A 312 -1.65 -11.36 -12.82
C ARG A 312 -2.84 -10.54 -12.35
N LEU A 313 -3.57 -9.99 -13.31
CA LEU A 313 -4.72 -9.13 -13.09
C LEU A 313 -5.91 -9.67 -13.86
N ASP A 314 -6.97 -10.03 -13.16
CA ASP A 314 -8.24 -10.41 -13.74
C ASP A 314 -9.34 -9.43 -13.33
N TYR A 315 -10.07 -8.91 -14.31
CA TYR A 315 -11.31 -8.18 -14.07
C TYR A 315 -12.46 -9.17 -13.99
N ILE A 316 -13.17 -9.18 -12.86
CA ILE A 316 -14.23 -10.16 -12.59
C ILE A 316 -15.60 -9.50 -12.80
N HIS A 317 -16.35 -9.97 -13.79
CA HIS A 317 -17.73 -9.58 -14.02
C HIS A 317 -18.69 -10.63 -13.47
N THR A 318 -19.61 -10.19 -12.59
CA THR A 318 -20.65 -11.04 -12.00
C THR A 318 -21.99 -10.29 -12.01
N ALA A 319 -23.10 -11.00 -11.85
CA ALA A 319 -24.42 -10.38 -11.69
C ALA A 319 -24.49 -9.45 -10.47
N ALA A 320 -23.81 -9.80 -9.39
CA ALA A 320 -23.73 -8.98 -8.16
C ALA A 320 -22.90 -7.72 -8.35
N THR A 321 -21.91 -7.72 -9.25
CA THR A 321 -21.04 -6.56 -9.52
C THR A 321 -21.62 -5.60 -10.55
N ALA A 322 -22.55 -6.02 -11.40
CA ALA A 322 -23.13 -5.21 -12.46
C ALA A 322 -23.81 -3.93 -11.93
N GLY A 323 -24.51 -3.99 -10.79
CA GLY A 323 -25.09 -2.82 -10.14
C GLY A 323 -24.04 -1.83 -9.63
N ALA A 324 -23.03 -2.35 -8.91
CA ALA A 324 -21.93 -1.54 -8.40
C ALA A 324 -21.01 -0.99 -9.51
N GLU A 325 -20.92 -1.67 -10.64
CA GLU A 325 -20.23 -1.20 -11.84
C GLU A 325 -20.97 0.01 -12.43
N LYS A 326 -22.30 -0.06 -12.52
CA LYS A 326 -23.14 1.05 -13.00
C LYS A 326 -23.08 2.26 -12.07
N GLU A 327 -23.12 2.05 -10.75
CA GLU A 327 -22.96 3.14 -9.77
C GLU A 327 -21.59 3.79 -9.84
N ARG A 328 -20.51 3.00 -9.98
CA ARG A 328 -19.15 3.54 -10.13
C ARG A 328 -18.96 4.29 -11.44
N ALA A 329 -19.55 3.80 -12.53
CA ALA A 329 -19.56 4.52 -13.80
C ALA A 329 -20.30 5.86 -13.66
N ALA A 330 -21.43 5.90 -12.96
CA ALA A 330 -22.16 7.12 -12.68
C ALA A 330 -21.37 8.09 -11.78
N GLN A 331 -20.72 7.60 -10.72
CA GLN A 331 -19.87 8.42 -9.86
C GLN A 331 -18.62 8.93 -10.59
N ALA A 332 -17.99 8.11 -11.43
CA ALA A 332 -16.87 8.54 -12.26
C ALA A 332 -17.29 9.62 -13.26
N ALA A 333 -18.51 9.52 -13.78
CA ALA A 333 -19.10 10.51 -14.67
C ALA A 333 -19.40 11.84 -13.94
N GLU A 334 -19.88 11.76 -12.69
CA GLU A 334 -20.13 12.94 -11.84
C GLU A 334 -18.82 13.66 -11.49
N VAL A 335 -17.77 12.90 -11.14
CA VAL A 335 -16.43 13.44 -10.91
C VAL A 335 -15.79 13.99 -12.18
N ALA A 336 -16.08 13.43 -13.36
CA ALA A 336 -15.59 13.94 -14.64
C ALA A 336 -16.31 15.25 -15.07
N GLN A 337 -17.52 15.51 -14.55
CA GLN A 337 -18.22 16.78 -14.77
C GLN A 337 -17.74 17.90 -13.83
N ASP A 338 -17.03 17.55 -12.75
CA ASP A 338 -16.38 18.55 -11.90
C ASP A 338 -15.09 18.98 -12.60
N ASP A 339 -15.05 20.23 -13.07
CA ASP A 339 -13.91 20.83 -13.78
C ASP A 339 -12.58 20.80 -12.99
N THR A 340 -12.65 20.36 -11.73
CA THR A 340 -11.49 20.24 -10.84
C THR A 340 -11.47 18.84 -10.24
N PRO A 341 -10.70 17.87 -10.80
CA PRO A 341 -10.54 16.57 -10.17
C PRO A 341 -10.01 16.76 -8.75
N PRO A 342 -10.46 15.94 -7.79
CA PRO A 342 -10.09 16.11 -6.38
C PRO A 342 -8.57 16.09 -6.16
N MET A 343 -7.81 15.45 -7.04
CA MET A 343 -6.34 15.46 -7.10
C MET A 343 -5.91 15.17 -8.54
N PRO A 344 -5.47 16.18 -9.33
CA PRO A 344 -4.92 15.96 -10.63
C PRO A 344 -3.72 15.02 -10.57
N VAL A 345 -3.70 14.00 -11.41
CA VAL A 345 -2.61 13.04 -11.51
C VAL A 345 -2.04 13.08 -12.92
N LYS A 346 -0.72 13.17 -13.03
CA LYS A 346 0.01 13.02 -14.27
C LYS A 346 1.02 11.88 -14.10
N ILE A 347 1.06 10.96 -15.08
CA ILE A 347 2.03 9.86 -15.15
C ILE A 347 2.78 9.99 -16.47
N ASP A 348 4.09 10.28 -16.41
CA ASP A 348 4.88 10.41 -17.64
C ASP A 348 5.05 9.08 -18.34
N ARG A 349 5.29 8.01 -17.56
CA ARG A 349 5.47 6.66 -18.07
C ARG A 349 4.92 5.59 -17.13
N PHE A 350 4.03 4.78 -17.65
CA PHE A 350 3.55 3.55 -17.01
C PHE A 350 4.00 2.34 -17.84
N ARG A 351 4.56 1.32 -17.19
CA ARG A 351 4.98 0.06 -17.80
C ARG A 351 4.44 -1.13 -17.02
N LEU A 352 3.92 -2.09 -17.76
CA LEU A 352 3.57 -3.41 -17.27
C LEU A 352 4.39 -4.41 -18.06
N ASN A 353 5.19 -5.25 -17.41
CA ASN A 353 6.11 -6.17 -18.06
C ASN A 353 5.83 -7.62 -17.64
N ASP A 354 5.93 -8.54 -18.60
CA ASP A 354 5.81 -10.00 -18.40
C ASP A 354 4.60 -10.37 -17.52
N SER A 355 3.46 -9.78 -17.83
CA SER A 355 2.27 -9.87 -16.99
C SER A 355 1.16 -10.66 -17.68
N LEU A 356 0.11 -10.98 -16.93
CA LEU A 356 -1.10 -11.59 -17.43
C LEU A 356 -2.28 -10.70 -17.09
N VAL A 357 -3.00 -10.24 -18.11
CA VAL A 357 -4.20 -9.41 -17.95
C VAL A 357 -5.40 -10.13 -18.56
N GLY A 358 -6.46 -10.29 -17.79
CA GLY A 358 -7.63 -11.05 -18.19
C GLY A 358 -8.95 -10.42 -17.79
N VAL A 359 -10.02 -10.91 -18.42
CA VAL A 359 -11.40 -10.64 -18.09
C VAL A 359 -12.11 -11.97 -17.84
N VAL A 360 -12.73 -12.11 -16.68
CA VAL A 360 -13.50 -13.29 -16.29
C VAL A 360 -14.97 -12.91 -16.23
N ASN A 361 -15.78 -13.53 -17.06
CA ASN A 361 -17.24 -13.38 -17.01
C ASN A 361 -17.84 -14.58 -16.26
N ARG A 362 -18.26 -14.35 -15.02
CA ARG A 362 -18.95 -15.35 -14.18
C ARG A 362 -20.48 -15.26 -14.27
N ASN A 363 -20.99 -14.26 -15.00
CA ASN A 363 -22.42 -14.04 -15.19
C ASN A 363 -23.00 -14.79 -16.42
N ALA A 364 -22.14 -15.34 -17.27
CA ALA A 364 -22.57 -16.16 -18.39
C ALA A 364 -23.03 -17.55 -17.93
N ASP A 365 -23.94 -18.19 -18.67
CA ASP A 365 -24.39 -19.57 -18.39
C ASP A 365 -23.21 -20.56 -18.30
N ASP A 366 -22.24 -20.41 -19.20
CA ASP A 366 -20.94 -21.06 -19.16
C ASP A 366 -19.87 -19.98 -18.87
N PRO A 367 -19.31 -19.87 -17.65
CA PRO A 367 -18.30 -18.87 -17.32
C PRO A 367 -17.06 -19.01 -18.20
N TYR A 368 -16.50 -17.87 -18.62
CA TYR A 368 -15.31 -17.87 -19.46
C TYR A 368 -14.29 -16.83 -19.02
N ARG A 369 -13.04 -17.06 -19.42
CA ARG A 369 -11.92 -16.15 -19.22
C ARG A 369 -11.21 -15.88 -20.53
N LEU A 370 -11.02 -14.59 -20.84
CA LEU A 370 -10.13 -14.12 -21.91
C LEU A 370 -8.93 -13.44 -21.29
N PHE A 371 -7.73 -13.71 -21.81
CA PHE A 371 -6.52 -13.13 -21.26
C PHE A 371 -5.43 -12.90 -22.32
N VAL A 372 -4.54 -11.97 -21.99
CA VAL A 372 -3.26 -11.78 -22.67
C VAL A 372 -2.16 -12.13 -21.68
N SER A 373 -1.35 -13.13 -21.98
CA SER A 373 -0.17 -13.53 -21.22
C SER A 373 1.09 -12.94 -21.83
N ASN A 374 2.19 -12.92 -21.05
CA ASN A 374 3.43 -12.23 -21.43
C ASN A 374 3.13 -10.82 -21.95
N ALA A 375 2.21 -10.15 -21.23
CA ALA A 375 1.75 -8.82 -21.62
C ALA A 375 2.79 -7.78 -21.24
N ASP A 376 3.25 -7.04 -22.25
CA ASP A 376 4.04 -5.82 -22.08
C ASP A 376 3.20 -4.64 -22.53
N LEU A 377 2.86 -3.75 -21.59
CA LEU A 377 2.11 -2.53 -21.82
C LEU A 377 2.96 -1.32 -21.47
N THR A 378 3.02 -0.35 -22.36
CA THR A 378 3.59 0.97 -22.08
C THR A 378 2.54 2.03 -22.31
N VAL A 379 2.32 2.90 -21.35
CA VAL A 379 1.48 4.10 -21.50
C VAL A 379 2.34 5.31 -21.20
N THR A 380 2.29 6.32 -22.05
CA THR A 380 3.03 7.58 -21.90
C THR A 380 2.08 8.75 -21.80
N ASN A 381 2.44 9.76 -21.00
CA ASN A 381 1.70 11.01 -20.83
C ASN A 381 0.25 10.81 -20.39
N LEU A 382 0.02 9.92 -19.43
CA LEU A 382 -1.31 9.70 -18.84
C LEU A 382 -1.60 10.79 -17.81
N SER A 383 -2.66 11.57 -18.00
CA SER A 383 -3.08 12.61 -17.06
C SER A 383 -4.58 12.58 -16.82
N SER A 384 -5.01 13.09 -15.67
CA SER A 384 -6.41 13.25 -15.32
C SER A 384 -7.11 14.08 -16.40
N GLY A 385 -8.18 13.52 -16.99
CA GLY A 385 -8.91 14.15 -18.10
C GLY A 385 -8.08 14.40 -19.36
N PHE A 386 -6.87 13.82 -19.47
CA PHE A 386 -5.93 14.00 -20.60
C PHE A 386 -5.55 15.47 -20.90
N LYS A 387 -5.70 16.36 -19.91
CA LYS A 387 -5.39 17.80 -20.03
C LYS A 387 -3.90 18.09 -20.30
N GLY A 388 -3.02 17.14 -19.99
CA GLY A 388 -1.57 17.23 -20.28
C GLY A 388 -1.19 16.87 -21.72
N GLY A 389 -2.16 16.75 -22.64
CA GLY A 389 -1.99 16.27 -24.01
C GLY A 389 -2.29 14.78 -24.16
N PRO A 390 -2.22 14.25 -25.40
CA PRO A 390 -2.60 12.87 -25.68
C PRO A 390 -1.78 11.83 -24.91
N ALA A 391 -2.44 10.85 -24.29
CA ALA A 391 -1.80 9.67 -23.76
C ALA A 391 -1.71 8.58 -24.84
N VAL A 392 -0.56 7.92 -24.93
CA VAL A 392 -0.32 6.86 -25.91
C VAL A 392 -0.04 5.54 -25.21
N ALA A 393 -0.83 4.51 -25.54
CA ALA A 393 -0.68 3.15 -25.04
C ALA A 393 -0.21 2.20 -26.14
N LYS A 394 0.68 1.27 -25.78
CA LYS A 394 1.13 0.17 -26.67
C LYS A 394 1.18 -1.11 -25.86
N LEU A 395 0.52 -2.14 -26.40
CA LEU A 395 0.44 -3.48 -25.80
C LEU A 395 1.03 -4.51 -26.75
N THR A 396 1.82 -5.43 -26.20
CA THR A 396 2.19 -6.68 -26.88
C THR A 396 2.01 -7.86 -25.93
N GLY A 397 1.81 -9.06 -26.46
CA GLY A 397 1.63 -10.25 -25.65
C GLY A 397 1.14 -11.46 -26.42
N LYS A 398 0.59 -12.45 -25.70
CA LYS A 398 0.01 -13.66 -26.29
C LYS A 398 -1.45 -13.80 -25.84
N PHE A 399 -2.36 -13.63 -26.77
CA PHE A 399 -3.78 -13.87 -26.54
C PHE A 399 -4.06 -15.36 -26.36
N MET A 400 -4.74 -15.71 -25.27
CA MET A 400 -5.07 -17.08 -24.89
C MET A 400 -3.83 -18.01 -24.90
N GLY A 401 -2.65 -17.48 -24.55
CA GLY A 401 -1.40 -18.22 -24.46
C GLY A 401 -0.73 -18.59 -25.78
N SER A 402 -1.37 -18.39 -26.93
CA SER A 402 -0.90 -18.87 -28.25
C SER A 402 -0.83 -17.75 -29.30
N GLY A 403 -1.89 -16.96 -29.47
CA GLY A 403 -1.96 -15.92 -30.51
C GLY A 403 -1.08 -14.71 -30.20
N THR A 404 -0.35 -14.21 -31.20
CA THR A 404 0.37 -12.94 -31.04
C THR A 404 -0.62 -11.79 -30.94
N ALA A 405 -0.57 -11.04 -29.85
CA ALA A 405 -1.40 -9.87 -29.62
C ALA A 405 -0.59 -8.58 -29.70
N ARG A 406 -1.10 -7.58 -30.42
CA ARG A 406 -0.58 -6.22 -30.46
C ARG A 406 -1.76 -5.25 -30.34
N GLY A 407 -1.57 -4.20 -29.56
CA GLY A 407 -2.54 -3.13 -29.40
C GLY A 407 -1.85 -1.78 -29.36
N SER A 408 -2.51 -0.76 -29.85
CA SER A 408 -2.14 0.64 -29.66
C SER A 408 -3.39 1.47 -29.42
N ALA A 409 -3.28 2.48 -28.58
CA ALA A 409 -4.36 3.45 -28.37
C ALA A 409 -3.77 4.84 -28.14
N THR A 410 -4.53 5.85 -28.54
CA THR A 410 -4.25 7.26 -28.25
C THR A 410 -5.50 7.85 -27.63
N PHE A 411 -5.39 8.31 -26.40
CA PHE A 411 -6.48 8.94 -25.65
C PHE A 411 -6.25 10.45 -25.63
N ARG A 412 -7.33 11.23 -25.78
CA ARG A 412 -7.28 12.69 -25.84
C ARG A 412 -8.22 13.29 -24.81
N GLU A 413 -8.09 14.59 -24.60
CA GLU A 413 -8.96 15.35 -23.72
C GLU A 413 -10.42 15.16 -24.10
N ASP A 414 -11.23 14.88 -23.10
CA ASP A 414 -12.65 14.63 -23.23
C ASP A 414 -13.43 15.94 -23.06
N ASN A 415 -13.85 16.52 -24.16
CA ASN A 415 -14.67 17.74 -24.16
C ASN A 415 -16.19 17.46 -24.28
N ASN A 416 -16.56 16.24 -24.66
CA ASN A 416 -17.98 15.90 -24.92
C ASN A 416 -18.22 14.37 -24.93
N GLY A 417 -17.50 13.64 -24.09
CA GLY A 417 -17.45 12.19 -24.03
C GLY A 417 -16.10 11.63 -24.52
N PRO A 418 -15.84 10.33 -24.31
CA PRO A 418 -14.53 9.71 -24.60
C PRO A 418 -14.01 10.03 -26.00
N ASP A 419 -12.76 10.48 -26.11
CA ASP A 419 -12.05 10.71 -27.38
C ASP A 419 -10.81 9.82 -27.44
N PHE A 420 -10.82 8.82 -28.33
CA PHE A 420 -9.66 7.95 -28.52
C PHE A 420 -9.64 7.25 -29.88
N ASP A 421 -8.45 6.88 -30.33
CA ASP A 421 -8.21 5.92 -31.40
C ASP A 421 -7.58 4.66 -30.83
N MET A 422 -7.99 3.49 -31.31
CA MET A 422 -7.46 2.19 -30.89
C MET A 422 -7.31 1.26 -32.08
N ALA A 423 -6.19 0.54 -32.14
CA ALA A 423 -5.97 -0.54 -33.08
C ALA A 423 -5.55 -1.81 -32.33
N ILE A 424 -6.13 -2.94 -32.70
CA ILE A 424 -5.86 -4.26 -32.13
C ILE A 424 -5.60 -5.25 -33.28
N ALA A 425 -4.55 -6.05 -33.12
CA ALA A 425 -4.25 -7.19 -33.97
C ALA A 425 -3.95 -8.41 -33.10
N ILE A 426 -4.70 -9.49 -33.28
CA ILE A 426 -4.45 -10.80 -32.69
C ILE A 426 -4.26 -11.77 -33.86
N GLU A 427 -3.17 -12.53 -33.87
CA GLU A 427 -2.82 -13.41 -34.97
C GLU A 427 -2.53 -14.83 -34.49
N GLY A 428 -3.19 -15.82 -35.09
CA GLY A 428 -2.89 -17.23 -34.91
C GLY A 428 -3.23 -17.78 -33.51
N ALA A 429 -4.25 -17.26 -32.84
CA ALA A 429 -4.71 -17.83 -31.57
C ALA A 429 -5.35 -19.21 -31.81
N SER A 430 -5.09 -20.17 -30.93
CA SER A 430 -5.71 -21.49 -30.97
C SER A 430 -7.19 -21.41 -30.60
N LEU A 431 -8.08 -21.76 -31.52
CA LEU A 431 -9.53 -21.77 -31.26
C LEU A 431 -9.93 -22.68 -30.08
N PRO A 432 -9.37 -23.89 -29.89
CA PRO A 432 -9.66 -24.70 -28.72
C PRO A 432 -9.42 -24.01 -27.38
N SER A 433 -8.46 -23.08 -27.31
CA SER A 433 -8.21 -22.29 -26.07
C SER A 433 -9.37 -21.34 -25.73
N MET A 434 -10.29 -21.10 -26.66
CA MET A 434 -11.45 -20.24 -26.54
C MET A 434 -12.77 -21.02 -26.32
N ASN A 435 -12.72 -22.34 -26.13
CA ASN A 435 -13.91 -23.19 -26.03
C ASN A 435 -14.88 -22.75 -24.92
N ASP A 436 -14.39 -22.21 -23.79
CA ASP A 436 -15.28 -21.71 -22.74
C ASP A 436 -16.14 -20.54 -23.26
N LEU A 437 -15.52 -19.61 -24.00
CA LEU A 437 -16.26 -18.53 -24.67
C LEU A 437 -17.22 -19.07 -25.73
N LEU A 438 -16.76 -20.01 -26.57
CA LEU A 438 -17.56 -20.59 -27.65
C LEU A 438 -18.76 -21.40 -27.10
N ARG A 439 -18.61 -22.08 -25.97
CA ARG A 439 -19.73 -22.73 -25.24
C ARG A 439 -20.72 -21.71 -24.72
N SER A 440 -20.22 -20.66 -24.07
CA SER A 440 -21.06 -19.61 -23.49
C SER A 440 -22.01 -18.97 -24.50
N TYR A 441 -21.53 -18.66 -25.68
CA TYR A 441 -22.34 -17.96 -26.71
C TYR A 441 -22.89 -18.85 -27.81
N GLY A 442 -22.25 -19.95 -28.14
CA GLY A 442 -22.57 -20.79 -29.30
C GLY A 442 -22.91 -22.22 -29.00
N LYS A 443 -22.71 -22.68 -27.72
CA LYS A 443 -22.79 -24.10 -27.34
C LYS A 443 -21.98 -25.00 -28.27
N LEU A 444 -20.81 -24.50 -28.68
CA LEU A 444 -19.89 -25.13 -29.64
C LEU A 444 -18.58 -25.48 -28.93
N ASP A 445 -18.05 -26.65 -29.27
CA ASP A 445 -16.69 -27.04 -28.94
C ASP A 445 -15.87 -27.23 -30.22
N VAL A 446 -14.71 -26.62 -30.25
CA VAL A 446 -13.77 -26.68 -31.37
C VAL A 446 -12.58 -27.53 -30.97
N VAL A 447 -12.24 -28.51 -31.82
CA VAL A 447 -11.12 -29.42 -31.61
C VAL A 447 -9.85 -28.87 -32.22
N LYS A 448 -9.97 -28.17 -33.34
CA LYS A 448 -8.86 -27.60 -34.11
C LYS A 448 -9.30 -26.31 -34.79
N GLY A 449 -8.34 -25.45 -35.02
CA GLY A 449 -8.50 -24.21 -35.77
C GLY A 449 -7.69 -23.06 -35.20
N THR A 450 -7.52 -22.04 -36.01
CA THR A 450 -6.85 -20.80 -35.63
C THR A 450 -7.76 -19.60 -35.79
N PHE A 451 -7.60 -18.65 -34.90
CA PHE A 451 -8.33 -17.40 -34.88
C PHE A 451 -7.37 -16.22 -34.98
N SER A 452 -7.72 -15.26 -35.82
CA SER A 452 -7.07 -13.96 -35.88
C SER A 452 -8.13 -12.86 -35.89
N VAL A 453 -7.82 -11.69 -35.36
CA VAL A 453 -8.73 -10.53 -35.42
C VAL A 453 -7.94 -9.24 -35.60
N TYR A 454 -8.46 -8.39 -36.46
CA TYR A 454 -7.96 -7.03 -36.68
C TYR A 454 -9.10 -6.06 -36.42
N SER A 455 -8.83 -4.99 -35.70
CA SER A 455 -9.83 -3.98 -35.36
C SER A 455 -9.17 -2.62 -35.28
N GLU A 456 -9.85 -1.63 -35.86
CA GLU A 456 -9.54 -0.22 -35.64
C GLU A 456 -10.85 0.47 -35.22
N ILE A 457 -10.76 1.23 -34.13
CA ILE A 457 -11.90 1.93 -33.55
C ILE A 457 -11.46 3.36 -33.24
N SER A 458 -12.23 4.33 -33.70
CA SER A 458 -12.08 5.74 -33.37
C SER A 458 -13.38 6.24 -32.74
N ILE A 459 -13.27 6.95 -31.65
CA ILE A 459 -14.38 7.69 -31.04
C ILE A 459 -13.94 9.14 -30.93
N GLN A 460 -14.70 10.02 -31.58
CA GLN A 460 -14.48 11.46 -31.54
C GLN A 460 -15.84 12.16 -31.52
N ASN A 461 -16.02 13.12 -30.62
CA ASN A 461 -17.29 13.85 -30.49
C ASN A 461 -18.49 12.89 -30.37
N ARG A 462 -18.40 11.83 -29.60
CA ARG A 462 -19.41 10.77 -29.41
C ARG A 462 -19.68 9.91 -30.66
N GLN A 463 -19.04 10.17 -31.79
CA GLN A 463 -19.20 9.38 -32.99
C GLN A 463 -18.24 8.19 -32.97
N ILE A 464 -18.78 6.99 -33.06
CA ILE A 464 -18.04 5.74 -33.18
C ILE A 464 -17.84 5.43 -34.66
N LYS A 465 -16.60 5.18 -35.05
CA LYS A 465 -16.23 4.70 -36.39
C LYS A 465 -15.18 3.61 -36.24
N GLY A 466 -15.31 2.55 -37.03
CA GLY A 466 -14.30 1.49 -36.98
C GLY A 466 -14.77 0.23 -37.67
N TYR A 467 -13.97 -0.80 -37.49
CA TYR A 467 -14.29 -2.15 -37.96
C TYR A 467 -13.71 -3.21 -37.05
N VAL A 468 -14.28 -4.42 -37.12
CA VAL A 468 -13.69 -5.66 -36.58
C VAL A 468 -13.69 -6.70 -37.68
N LYS A 469 -12.53 -7.28 -37.96
CA LYS A 469 -12.30 -8.31 -38.99
C LYS A 469 -11.75 -9.58 -38.35
N PRO A 470 -12.59 -10.52 -37.94
CA PRO A 470 -12.14 -11.85 -37.52
C PRO A 470 -11.80 -12.69 -38.76
N LEU A 471 -10.84 -13.57 -38.60
CA LEU A 471 -10.39 -14.57 -39.54
C LEU A 471 -10.30 -15.91 -38.84
N ILE A 472 -10.98 -16.91 -39.38
CA ILE A 472 -11.02 -18.26 -38.82
C ILE A 472 -10.51 -19.23 -39.89
N LYS A 473 -9.55 -20.07 -39.52
CA LYS A 473 -8.91 -21.06 -40.41
C LYS A 473 -8.90 -22.44 -39.81
N ASP A 474 -8.94 -23.46 -40.67
CA ASP A 474 -8.76 -24.88 -40.37
C ASP A 474 -9.65 -25.38 -39.21
N VAL A 475 -10.90 -24.97 -39.13
CA VAL A 475 -11.81 -25.30 -38.05
C VAL A 475 -12.34 -26.73 -38.12
N ASP A 476 -12.21 -27.46 -37.01
CA ASP A 476 -12.89 -28.74 -36.77
C ASP A 476 -13.71 -28.66 -35.50
N VAL A 477 -15.03 -28.90 -35.60
CA VAL A 477 -15.98 -28.76 -34.49
C VAL A 477 -16.48 -30.12 -34.05
N TYR A 478 -16.53 -30.33 -32.74
CA TYR A 478 -17.09 -31.55 -32.13
C TYR A 478 -18.59 -31.38 -31.89
N ASP A 479 -19.38 -32.29 -32.45
CA ASP A 479 -20.83 -32.38 -32.18
C ASP A 479 -21.10 -33.57 -31.24
N SER A 480 -21.32 -33.30 -29.97
CA SER A 480 -21.57 -34.32 -28.94
C SER A 480 -22.89 -35.11 -29.10
N LYS A 481 -23.77 -34.68 -30.01
CA LYS A 481 -25.08 -35.29 -30.25
C LYS A 481 -25.14 -36.20 -31.46
N GLN A 482 -24.13 -36.19 -32.32
CA GLN A 482 -24.05 -37.04 -33.51
C GLN A 482 -22.62 -37.53 -33.74
N ASP A 483 -22.39 -38.82 -33.53
CA ASP A 483 -21.17 -39.59 -33.80
C ASP A 483 -20.70 -39.60 -35.27
N LYS A 484 -20.99 -38.54 -36.05
CA LYS A 484 -20.61 -38.44 -37.45
C LYS A 484 -19.91 -37.13 -37.75
N LYS A 485 -18.64 -37.24 -38.09
CA LYS A 485 -17.83 -36.18 -38.73
C LYS A 485 -18.59 -35.62 -39.94
N LYS A 486 -19.28 -34.50 -39.79
CA LYS A 486 -19.77 -33.71 -40.91
C LYS A 486 -18.91 -32.43 -41.01
N PRO A 487 -18.59 -31.96 -42.22
CA PRO A 487 -17.88 -30.71 -42.40
C PRO A 487 -18.82 -29.57 -41.96
N VAL A 488 -18.66 -29.17 -40.69
CA VAL A 488 -19.49 -28.13 -40.04
C VAL A 488 -19.24 -26.77 -40.68
N LEU A 489 -18.09 -26.56 -41.30
CA LEU A 489 -17.81 -25.41 -42.14
C LEU A 489 -18.97 -25.13 -43.11
N LYS A 490 -19.55 -26.17 -43.71
CA LYS A 490 -20.67 -26.01 -44.66
C LYS A 490 -21.97 -25.54 -43.99
N LYS A 491 -22.25 -25.98 -42.74
CA LYS A 491 -23.43 -25.53 -41.97
C LYS A 491 -23.25 -24.16 -41.35
N ILE A 492 -22.08 -23.85 -40.87
CA ILE A 492 -21.73 -22.49 -40.43
C ILE A 492 -21.79 -21.55 -41.62
N TYR A 493 -21.27 -21.98 -42.78
CA TYR A 493 -21.32 -21.27 -44.04
C TYR A 493 -22.77 -21.02 -44.53
N GLU A 494 -23.65 -22.02 -44.51
CA GLU A 494 -25.03 -21.89 -44.93
C GLU A 494 -25.86 -20.97 -44.01
N LYS A 495 -25.55 -20.92 -42.70
CA LYS A 495 -26.15 -19.98 -41.75
C LYS A 495 -25.59 -18.54 -41.90
N ILE A 496 -24.31 -18.41 -42.17
CA ILE A 496 -23.64 -17.12 -42.43
C ILE A 496 -24.10 -16.53 -43.76
N ALA A 497 -24.22 -17.34 -44.79
CA ALA A 497 -24.62 -16.91 -46.15
C ALA A 497 -26.08 -16.47 -46.22
N GLY A 498 -26.96 -16.91 -45.32
CA GLY A 498 -28.37 -16.54 -45.24
C GLY A 498 -28.65 -15.16 -44.65
N GLY A 499 -27.69 -14.51 -44.01
CA GLY A 499 -27.89 -13.27 -43.23
C GLY A 499 -27.05 -12.04 -43.61
N LEU A 500 -25.96 -12.20 -44.36
CA LEU A 500 -25.02 -11.10 -44.64
C LEU A 500 -24.59 -11.10 -46.11
N SER A 501 -24.97 -10.07 -46.87
CA SER A 501 -24.76 -9.93 -48.30
C SER A 501 -23.33 -9.55 -48.74
N HIS A 502 -22.35 -9.54 -47.85
CA HIS A 502 -20.96 -9.21 -48.19
C HIS A 502 -19.96 -10.17 -47.55
N ILE A 503 -19.96 -11.43 -47.96
CA ILE A 503 -18.91 -12.41 -47.61
C ILE A 503 -17.96 -12.52 -48.79
N LEU A 504 -16.73 -12.13 -48.59
CA LEU A 504 -15.63 -12.40 -49.52
C LEU A 504 -15.08 -13.80 -49.28
N GLU A 505 -15.52 -14.76 -50.08
CA GLU A 505 -15.00 -16.12 -50.09
C GLU A 505 -13.69 -16.16 -50.90
N ASN A 506 -12.59 -16.59 -50.24
CA ASN A 506 -11.34 -16.92 -50.90
C ASN A 506 -11.17 -18.45 -50.87
N GLN A 507 -11.80 -19.11 -51.83
CA GLN A 507 -11.88 -20.58 -51.93
C GLN A 507 -10.57 -21.38 -51.91
N PRO A 508 -9.36 -20.86 -52.23
CA PRO A 508 -8.14 -21.68 -52.12
C PRO A 508 -7.54 -21.86 -50.74
N ARG A 509 -8.09 -21.21 -49.67
CA ARG A 509 -7.37 -21.11 -48.39
C ARG A 509 -8.09 -21.63 -47.13
N ASP A 510 -9.25 -22.27 -47.24
CA ASP A 510 -10.08 -22.67 -46.07
C ASP A 510 -10.20 -21.57 -44.99
N GLU A 511 -10.36 -20.32 -45.42
CA GLU A 511 -10.40 -19.14 -44.59
C GLU A 511 -11.76 -18.48 -44.64
N VAL A 512 -12.38 -18.24 -43.48
CA VAL A 512 -13.61 -17.44 -43.37
C VAL A 512 -13.25 -16.07 -42.82
N ALA A 513 -13.51 -15.03 -43.59
CA ALA A 513 -13.30 -13.65 -43.19
C ALA A 513 -14.64 -12.88 -43.24
N THR A 514 -14.97 -12.18 -42.17
CA THR A 514 -16.13 -11.30 -42.09
C THR A 514 -15.64 -9.94 -41.59
N VAL A 515 -16.11 -8.86 -42.23
CA VAL A 515 -15.85 -7.51 -41.72
C VAL A 515 -17.14 -7.00 -41.10
N VAL A 516 -17.08 -6.57 -39.86
CA VAL A 516 -18.18 -5.92 -39.16
C VAL A 516 -17.82 -4.45 -38.99
N ASP A 517 -18.54 -3.59 -39.71
CA ASP A 517 -18.36 -2.15 -39.55
C ASP A 517 -19.01 -1.69 -38.24
N LEU A 518 -18.30 -0.86 -37.52
CA LEU A 518 -18.74 -0.23 -36.29
C LEU A 518 -19.05 1.25 -36.59
N SER A 519 -20.31 1.62 -36.47
CA SER A 519 -20.74 3.02 -36.62
C SER A 519 -21.88 3.29 -35.65
N GLY A 520 -21.93 4.49 -35.12
CA GLY A 520 -22.99 4.89 -34.19
C GLY A 520 -22.62 6.13 -33.39
N THR A 521 -23.52 6.49 -32.50
CA THR A 521 -23.30 7.57 -31.54
C THR A 521 -23.31 6.97 -30.12
N LEU A 522 -22.44 7.41 -29.24
CA LEU A 522 -22.50 7.07 -27.82
C LEU A 522 -23.78 7.69 -27.23
N ASP A 523 -24.67 6.85 -26.72
CA ASP A 523 -25.93 7.30 -26.10
C ASP A 523 -25.69 8.03 -24.78
N ASP A 524 -24.71 7.57 -24.01
CA ASP A 524 -24.30 8.17 -22.73
C ASP A 524 -22.89 8.80 -22.85
N PRO A 525 -22.79 10.13 -22.82
CA PRO A 525 -21.49 10.82 -22.84
C PRO A 525 -20.63 10.52 -21.60
N ASN A 526 -21.24 10.04 -20.52
CA ASN A 526 -20.57 9.77 -19.27
C ASN A 526 -20.03 8.32 -19.17
N SER A 527 -20.15 7.51 -20.24
CA SER A 527 -19.57 6.17 -20.27
C SER A 527 -18.04 6.25 -20.13
N SER A 528 -17.48 5.45 -19.24
CA SER A 528 -16.01 5.36 -19.13
C SER A 528 -15.41 4.80 -20.42
N ILE A 529 -14.22 5.28 -20.80
CA ILE A 529 -13.45 4.77 -21.96
C ILE A 529 -13.33 3.24 -21.90
N TRP A 530 -13.04 2.69 -20.72
CA TRP A 530 -12.88 1.26 -20.53
C TRP A 530 -14.18 0.48 -20.79
N GLU A 531 -15.29 0.95 -20.27
CA GLU A 531 -16.61 0.32 -20.49
C GLU A 531 -16.99 0.33 -21.98
N VAL A 532 -16.76 1.45 -22.66
CA VAL A 532 -16.99 1.57 -24.11
C VAL A 532 -16.12 0.60 -24.89
N VAL A 533 -14.82 0.52 -24.58
CA VAL A 533 -13.88 -0.40 -25.23
C VAL A 533 -14.30 -1.85 -25.00
N VAL A 534 -14.56 -2.24 -23.76
CA VAL A 534 -14.97 -3.62 -23.43
C VAL A 534 -16.28 -3.98 -24.13
N ARG A 535 -17.27 -3.10 -24.11
CA ARG A 535 -18.57 -3.32 -24.78
C ARG A 535 -18.43 -3.43 -26.29
N LEU A 536 -17.67 -2.53 -26.92
CA LEU A 536 -17.48 -2.55 -28.38
C LEU A 536 -16.72 -3.80 -28.83
N VAL A 537 -15.63 -4.12 -28.15
CA VAL A 537 -14.82 -5.30 -28.48
C VAL A 537 -15.61 -6.59 -28.24
N SER A 538 -16.32 -6.71 -27.12
CA SER A 538 -17.13 -7.89 -26.80
C SER A 538 -18.28 -8.07 -27.82
N ASN A 539 -19.03 -7.01 -28.11
CA ASN A 539 -20.15 -7.08 -29.03
C ASN A 539 -19.70 -7.39 -30.47
N ALA A 540 -18.63 -6.72 -30.92
CA ALA A 540 -18.07 -6.95 -32.23
C ALA A 540 -17.47 -8.36 -32.34
N PHE A 541 -16.79 -8.83 -31.33
CA PHE A 541 -16.24 -10.18 -31.28
C PHE A 541 -17.32 -11.25 -31.32
N VAL A 542 -18.38 -11.09 -30.51
CA VAL A 542 -19.52 -12.01 -30.48
C VAL A 542 -20.26 -11.99 -31.83
N LYS A 543 -20.55 -10.80 -32.37
CA LYS A 543 -21.23 -10.66 -33.67
C LYS A 543 -20.43 -11.21 -34.84
N ALA A 544 -19.10 -11.13 -34.74
CA ALA A 544 -18.22 -11.60 -35.80
C ALA A 544 -17.99 -13.12 -35.77
N ILE A 545 -17.98 -13.72 -34.57
CA ILE A 545 -17.79 -15.18 -34.42
C ILE A 545 -19.09 -15.96 -34.54
N LEU A 546 -20.22 -15.37 -34.15
CA LEU A 546 -21.52 -16.06 -34.05
C LEU A 546 -22.59 -15.43 -34.96
N PRO A 547 -22.38 -15.28 -36.27
CA PRO A 547 -23.42 -14.78 -37.15
C PRO A 547 -24.62 -15.74 -37.16
N GLY A 548 -25.78 -15.26 -36.77
CA GLY A 548 -27.04 -16.01 -36.72
C GLY A 548 -27.66 -16.15 -35.33
N PHE A 549 -26.99 -15.65 -34.27
CA PHE A 549 -27.53 -15.62 -32.91
C PHE A 549 -28.25 -14.31 -32.55
N ASP A 550 -28.37 -13.36 -33.49
CA ASP A 550 -29.00 -12.05 -33.26
C ASP A 550 -30.41 -12.15 -32.64
N HIS A 551 -31.19 -13.21 -32.96
CA HIS A 551 -32.51 -13.42 -32.38
C HIS A 551 -32.52 -13.95 -30.94
N GLU A 552 -31.51 -14.67 -30.50
CA GLU A 552 -31.46 -15.16 -29.12
C GLU A 552 -30.81 -14.13 -28.17
N VAL A 553 -29.91 -13.31 -28.69
CA VAL A 553 -29.31 -12.17 -27.92
C VAL A 553 -30.37 -11.08 -27.69
N GLU A 554 -31.26 -10.78 -28.65
CA GLU A 554 -32.40 -9.88 -28.43
C GLU A 554 -33.42 -10.43 -27.42
N LYS A 555 -33.59 -11.74 -27.35
CA LYS A 555 -34.47 -12.38 -26.36
C LYS A 555 -33.88 -12.31 -24.94
N ALA A 556 -32.58 -12.53 -24.77
CA ALA A 556 -31.87 -12.45 -23.49
C ALA A 556 -31.71 -10.99 -22.99
N GLN A 557 -31.88 -9.99 -23.83
CA GLN A 557 -31.89 -8.57 -23.45
C GLN A 557 -33.30 -8.05 -23.10
N LYS A 558 -34.37 -8.80 -23.41
CA LYS A 558 -35.77 -8.44 -23.11
C LYS A 558 -36.35 -9.14 -21.87
N ASP A 559 -35.72 -10.18 -21.35
CA ASP A 559 -36.01 -10.86 -20.10
C ASP A 559 -35.04 -10.40 -18.98
#